data_c86bc26ffb04faeca00fd84fc9842174
#
_entry.id   c86bc26ffb04faeca00fd84fc9842174
#
_cell.length_a   1.000
_cell.length_b   1.000
_cell.length_c   1.000
_cell.angle_alpha   90.00
_cell.angle_beta   90.00
_cell.angle_gamma   90.00
#
_symmetry.space_group_name_H-M   'P 1'
#
loop_
_entity.id
_entity.type
_entity.pdbx_description
1 polymer ?
#
loop_
_entity_poly.entity_id
_entity_poly.type
_entity_poly.pdbx_seq_one_letter_code
_entity_poly.pdbx_strand_id
1 'polypeptide(L)'
;MSFFFMLVAFWGLLHIPPFSRSSLLRTSRNKAAAALGLAFVITGTLHFTAPERFDFMMPPYLPWPRRLIYISGFFEILGGIGIILPRTRRLAGRCLALLLVCVLPANIQVAMSGGHVPGLPEQNWYYWVRIPFQLIFILWALWSSRRTYE
;
A
#
# COMPACT_ATOMS: atom_id res chain seq x y z
N MET A 1 3.69 0.89 9.93
CA MET A 1 4.14 -0.47 10.37
C MET A 1 3.06 -1.53 10.14
N SER A 2 1.78 -1.28 10.48
CA SER A 2 0.70 -2.25 10.24
C SER A 2 0.62 -2.75 8.79
N PHE A 3 0.75 -1.85 7.81
CA PHE A 3 0.81 -2.23 6.39
C PHE A 3 1.98 -3.19 6.08
N PHE A 4 3.16 -2.93 6.64
CA PHE A 4 4.32 -3.81 6.44
C PHE A 4 4.09 -5.21 7.04
N PHE A 5 3.61 -5.28 8.28
CA PHE A 5 3.30 -6.57 8.91
C PHE A 5 2.21 -7.33 8.15
N MET A 6 1.18 -6.63 7.68
CA MET A 6 0.13 -7.20 6.85
C MET A 6 0.70 -7.74 5.52
N LEU A 7 1.57 -6.98 4.86
CA LEU A 7 2.23 -7.38 3.62
C LEU A 7 3.08 -8.65 3.81
N VAL A 8 3.92 -8.67 4.85
CA VAL A 8 4.79 -9.82 5.16
C VAL A 8 3.95 -11.04 5.56
N ALA A 9 2.90 -10.84 6.36
CA ALA A 9 1.98 -11.91 6.76
C ALA A 9 1.28 -12.53 5.53
N PHE A 10 0.74 -11.73 4.62
CA PHE A 10 0.14 -12.23 3.39
C PHE A 10 1.16 -12.93 2.50
N TRP A 11 2.34 -12.36 2.34
CA TRP A 11 3.38 -12.98 1.55
C TRP A 11 3.82 -14.34 2.13
N GLY A 12 3.97 -14.43 3.46
CA GLY A 12 4.26 -15.69 4.16
C GLY A 12 3.13 -16.71 4.01
N LEU A 13 1.87 -16.28 4.23
CA LEU A 13 0.69 -17.14 4.09
C LEU A 13 0.59 -17.76 2.69
N LEU A 14 0.88 -17.00 1.64
CA LEU A 14 0.86 -17.47 0.26
C LEU A 14 1.96 -18.49 -0.07
N HIS A 15 2.93 -18.71 0.84
CA HIS A 15 3.94 -19.77 0.71
C HIS A 15 3.49 -21.11 1.33
N ILE A 16 2.43 -21.10 2.15
CA ILE A 16 1.90 -22.29 2.81
C ILE A 16 0.94 -23.03 1.87
N PRO A 17 0.97 -24.39 1.76
CA PRO A 17 -0.08 -25.13 1.09
C PRO A 17 -1.44 -24.92 1.78
N PRO A 18 -2.57 -24.83 1.04
CA PRO A 18 -2.77 -25.08 -0.39
C PRO A 18 -2.48 -23.89 -1.33
N PHE A 19 -2.27 -22.67 -0.78
CA PHE A 19 -2.14 -21.46 -1.61
C PHE A 19 -0.94 -21.50 -2.56
N SER A 20 0.17 -22.10 -2.13
CA SER A 20 1.39 -22.21 -2.95
C SER A 20 1.23 -23.08 -4.21
N ARG A 21 0.19 -23.92 -4.28
CA ARG A 21 -0.10 -24.83 -5.41
C ARG A 21 -0.89 -24.15 -6.54
N SER A 22 -1.40 -22.94 -6.32
CA SER A 22 -2.14 -22.21 -7.36
C SER A 22 -1.21 -21.82 -8.52
N SER A 23 -1.67 -22.03 -9.75
CA SER A 23 -0.95 -21.63 -10.97
C SER A 23 -0.65 -20.12 -11.02
N LEU A 24 -1.54 -19.29 -10.46
CA LEU A 24 -1.36 -17.84 -10.34
C LEU A 24 -0.26 -17.44 -9.35
N LEU A 25 0.06 -18.31 -8.38
CA LEU A 25 1.01 -18.05 -7.29
C LEU A 25 2.31 -18.87 -7.43
N ARG A 26 2.64 -19.30 -8.66
CA ARG A 26 3.75 -20.22 -8.94
C ARG A 26 5.12 -19.64 -8.57
N THR A 27 5.33 -18.33 -8.73
CA THR A 27 6.61 -17.68 -8.44
C THR A 27 6.54 -16.80 -7.18
N SER A 28 7.68 -16.57 -6.52
CA SER A 28 7.76 -15.65 -5.38
C SER A 28 7.30 -14.23 -5.75
N ARG A 29 7.54 -13.79 -7.00
CA ARG A 29 7.04 -12.49 -7.49
C ARG A 29 5.52 -12.46 -7.59
N ASN A 30 4.89 -13.54 -8.05
CA ASN A 30 3.43 -13.63 -8.11
C ASN A 30 2.82 -13.55 -6.72
N LYS A 31 3.41 -14.25 -5.75
CA LYS A 31 2.99 -14.19 -4.34
C LYS A 31 3.20 -12.80 -3.76
N ALA A 32 4.33 -12.17 -4.06
CA ALA A 32 4.62 -10.81 -3.63
C ALA A 32 3.64 -9.78 -4.22
N ALA A 33 3.27 -9.92 -5.50
CA ALA A 33 2.27 -9.07 -6.15
C ALA A 33 0.87 -9.29 -5.55
N ALA A 34 0.50 -10.55 -5.27
CA ALA A 34 -0.79 -10.88 -4.65
C ALA A 34 -0.86 -10.34 -3.20
N ALA A 35 0.20 -10.50 -2.41
CA ALA A 35 0.27 -9.96 -1.05
C ALA A 35 0.12 -8.43 -1.04
N LEU A 36 0.85 -7.74 -1.93
CA LEU A 36 0.77 -6.29 -2.07
C LEU A 36 -0.62 -5.86 -2.53
N GLY A 37 -1.21 -6.56 -3.51
CA GLY A 37 -2.54 -6.27 -4.02
C GLY A 37 -3.61 -6.41 -2.93
N LEU A 38 -3.58 -7.49 -2.15
CA LEU A 38 -4.49 -7.68 -1.01
C LEU A 38 -4.34 -6.58 0.04
N ALA A 39 -3.10 -6.22 0.37
CA ALA A 39 -2.83 -5.13 1.31
C ALA A 39 -3.42 -3.81 0.83
N PHE A 40 -3.25 -3.44 -0.44
CA PHE A 40 -3.80 -2.21 -1.01
C PHE A 40 -5.33 -2.23 -1.14
N VAL A 41 -5.94 -3.38 -1.44
CA VAL A 41 -7.41 -3.48 -1.44
C VAL A 41 -7.97 -3.25 -0.04
N ILE A 42 -7.35 -3.81 1.00
CA ILE A 42 -7.77 -3.61 2.39
C ILE A 42 -7.58 -2.15 2.80
N THR A 43 -6.39 -1.56 2.58
CA THR A 43 -6.14 -0.17 2.96
C THR A 43 -6.99 0.81 2.15
N GLY A 44 -7.14 0.58 0.85
CA GLY A 44 -8.02 1.38 -0.01
C GLY A 44 -9.49 1.34 0.45
N THR A 45 -9.97 0.19 0.93
CA THR A 45 -11.32 0.09 1.53
C THR A 45 -11.45 0.92 2.80
N LEU A 46 -10.39 1.01 3.63
CA LEU A 46 -10.39 1.84 4.82
C LEU A 46 -10.56 3.34 4.51
N HIS A 47 -10.15 3.81 3.35
CA HIS A 47 -10.37 5.19 2.90
C HIS A 47 -11.86 5.54 2.76
N PHE A 48 -12.72 4.54 2.56
CA PHE A 48 -14.18 4.70 2.46
C PHE A 48 -14.89 4.39 3.77
N THR A 49 -14.40 3.42 4.54
CA THR A 49 -15.08 2.95 5.77
C THR A 49 -14.66 3.71 7.02
N ALA A 50 -13.47 4.29 7.04
CA ALA A 50 -12.92 5.05 8.16
C ALA A 50 -12.08 6.26 7.66
N PRO A 51 -12.64 7.15 6.82
CA PRO A 51 -11.89 8.24 6.20
C PRO A 51 -11.36 9.26 7.21
N GLU A 52 -11.98 9.37 8.37
CA GLU A 52 -11.55 10.24 9.48
C GLU A 52 -10.14 9.94 9.98
N ARG A 53 -9.66 8.69 9.83
CA ARG A 53 -8.29 8.31 10.19
C ARG A 53 -7.24 8.96 9.29
N PHE A 54 -7.63 9.29 8.06
CA PHE A 54 -6.76 9.89 7.05
C PHE A 54 -6.81 11.41 7.07
N ASP A 55 -7.89 12.02 7.59
CA ASP A 55 -8.01 13.49 7.72
C ASP A 55 -6.84 14.08 8.52
N PHE A 56 -6.43 13.41 9.61
CA PHE A 56 -5.29 13.83 10.44
C PHE A 56 -3.94 13.79 9.73
N MET A 57 -3.87 13.06 8.61
CA MET A 57 -2.66 12.93 7.82
C MET A 57 -2.56 13.95 6.70
N MET A 58 -3.67 14.65 6.40
CA MET A 58 -3.71 15.55 5.25
C MET A 58 -2.99 16.86 5.55
N PRO A 59 -2.06 17.29 4.67
CA PRO A 59 -1.45 18.61 4.79
C PRO A 59 -2.50 19.72 4.71
N PRO A 60 -2.41 20.76 5.58
CA PRO A 60 -3.42 21.82 5.66
C PRO A 60 -3.51 22.70 4.40
N TYR A 61 -2.48 22.67 3.55
CA TYR A 61 -2.45 23.42 2.29
C TYR A 61 -3.12 22.67 1.12
N LEU A 62 -3.53 21.40 1.30
CA LEU A 62 -4.18 20.66 0.24
C LEU A 62 -5.68 21.01 0.18
N PRO A 63 -6.19 21.37 -1.01
CA PRO A 63 -7.63 21.61 -1.18
C PRO A 63 -8.40 20.28 -1.15
N TRP A 64 -9.63 20.33 -0.64
CA TRP A 64 -10.58 19.20 -0.62
C TRP A 64 -10.01 17.89 -0.04
N PRO A 65 -9.48 17.88 1.20
CA PRO A 65 -8.77 16.73 1.77
C PRO A 65 -9.60 15.44 1.69
N ARG A 66 -10.89 15.49 2.01
CA ARG A 66 -11.78 14.34 1.98
C ARG A 66 -11.92 13.73 0.58
N ARG A 67 -11.97 14.56 -0.47
CA ARG A 67 -12.02 14.05 -1.85
C ARG A 67 -10.72 13.36 -2.24
N LEU A 68 -9.57 13.90 -1.84
CA LEU A 68 -8.26 13.30 -2.09
C LEU A 68 -8.13 11.95 -1.39
N ILE A 69 -8.68 11.80 -0.16
CA ILE A 69 -8.72 10.53 0.55
C ILE A 69 -9.50 9.49 -0.26
N TYR A 70 -10.69 9.81 -0.75
CA TYR A 70 -11.49 8.87 -1.54
C TYR A 70 -10.85 8.54 -2.89
N ILE A 71 -10.25 9.52 -3.56
CA ILE A 71 -9.53 9.32 -4.82
C ILE A 71 -8.33 8.38 -4.61
N SER A 72 -7.53 8.59 -3.56
CA SER A 72 -6.41 7.71 -3.25
C SER A 72 -6.87 6.29 -2.94
N GLY A 73 -7.92 6.12 -2.13
CA GLY A 73 -8.50 4.82 -1.83
C GLY A 73 -9.02 4.09 -3.07
N PHE A 74 -9.65 4.81 -3.99
CA PHE A 74 -10.07 4.24 -5.27
C PHE A 74 -8.90 3.72 -6.09
N PHE A 75 -7.82 4.50 -6.22
CA PHE A 75 -6.62 4.08 -6.94
C PHE A 75 -5.85 2.97 -6.22
N GLU A 76 -5.89 2.92 -4.90
CA GLU A 76 -5.33 1.80 -4.13
C GLU A 76 -6.06 0.50 -4.44
N ILE A 77 -7.40 0.48 -4.44
CA ILE A 77 -8.20 -0.70 -4.76
C ILE A 77 -7.95 -1.12 -6.21
N LEU A 78 -8.04 -0.18 -7.15
CA LEU A 78 -7.85 -0.46 -8.57
C LEU A 78 -6.44 -0.98 -8.86
N GLY A 79 -5.42 -0.34 -8.27
CA GLY A 79 -4.03 -0.77 -8.38
C GLY A 79 -3.77 -2.10 -7.71
N GLY A 80 -4.39 -2.34 -6.54
CA GLY A 80 -4.32 -3.60 -5.81
C GLY A 80 -4.90 -4.78 -6.60
N ILE A 81 -6.05 -4.60 -7.22
CA ILE A 81 -6.63 -5.61 -8.12
C ILE A 81 -5.74 -5.78 -9.37
N GLY A 82 -5.34 -4.67 -9.96
CA GLY A 82 -4.56 -4.65 -11.20
C GLY A 82 -3.18 -5.31 -11.09
N ILE A 83 -2.53 -5.25 -9.91
CA ILE A 83 -1.21 -5.88 -9.72
C ILE A 83 -1.30 -7.40 -9.58
N ILE A 84 -2.45 -7.92 -9.13
CA ILE A 84 -2.71 -9.37 -9.04
C ILE A 84 -2.88 -9.94 -10.45
N LEU A 85 -3.55 -9.23 -11.35
CA LEU A 85 -3.86 -9.68 -12.70
C LEU A 85 -2.62 -9.64 -13.60
N PRO A 86 -2.20 -10.76 -14.25
CA PRO A 86 -0.98 -10.79 -15.07
C PRO A 86 -0.93 -9.77 -16.20
N ARG A 87 -2.09 -9.47 -16.81
CA ARG A 87 -2.19 -8.55 -17.96
C ARG A 87 -1.93 -7.09 -17.59
N THR A 88 -2.41 -6.64 -16.43
CA THR A 88 -2.34 -5.24 -15.96
C THR A 88 -1.22 -5.01 -14.96
N ARG A 89 -0.58 -6.07 -14.46
CA ARG A 89 0.40 -6.06 -13.37
C ARG A 89 1.48 -4.98 -13.51
N ARG A 90 2.10 -4.84 -14.69
CA ARG A 90 3.17 -3.86 -14.91
C ARG A 90 2.68 -2.43 -14.78
N LEU A 91 1.53 -2.15 -15.38
CA LEU A 91 0.92 -0.82 -15.32
C LEU A 91 0.50 -0.52 -13.88
N ALA A 92 -0.23 -1.43 -13.25
CA ALA A 92 -0.70 -1.30 -11.87
C ALA A 92 0.45 -1.09 -10.87
N GLY A 93 1.54 -1.85 -11.01
CA GLY A 93 2.73 -1.68 -10.15
C GLY A 93 3.38 -0.31 -10.27
N ARG A 94 3.44 0.26 -11.49
CA ARG A 94 3.92 1.63 -11.72
C ARG A 94 2.97 2.68 -11.15
N CYS A 95 1.67 2.50 -11.36
CA CYS A 95 0.64 3.40 -10.82
C CYS A 95 0.64 3.39 -9.27
N LEU A 96 0.77 2.22 -8.65
CA LEU A 96 0.88 2.11 -7.19
C LEU A 96 2.17 2.75 -6.67
N ALA A 97 3.30 2.57 -7.35
CA ALA A 97 4.54 3.24 -7.00
C ALA A 97 4.40 4.77 -7.08
N LEU A 98 3.76 5.28 -8.14
CA LEU A 98 3.48 6.71 -8.28
C LEU A 98 2.52 7.20 -7.19
N LEU A 99 1.46 6.46 -6.90
CA LEU A 99 0.51 6.78 -5.84
C LEU A 99 1.22 6.89 -4.48
N LEU A 100 2.11 5.95 -4.17
CA LEU A 100 2.93 6.00 -2.95
C LEU A 100 3.79 7.27 -2.89
N VAL A 101 4.38 7.70 -4.01
CA VAL A 101 5.10 8.97 -4.07
C VAL A 101 4.16 10.15 -3.83
N CYS A 102 2.97 10.13 -4.41
CA CYS A 102 1.97 11.20 -4.23
C CYS A 102 1.46 11.33 -2.78
N VAL A 103 1.38 10.23 -2.03
CA VAL A 103 0.94 10.26 -0.62
C VAL A 103 2.11 10.50 0.37
N LEU A 104 3.36 10.56 -0.12
CA LEU A 104 4.53 10.83 0.72
C LEU A 104 4.41 12.17 1.50
N PRO A 105 3.94 13.27 0.91
CA PRO A 105 3.75 14.53 1.65
C PRO A 105 2.84 14.37 2.87
N ALA A 106 1.77 13.57 2.79
CA ALA A 106 0.89 13.30 3.93
C ALA A 106 1.62 12.55 5.05
N ASN A 107 2.46 11.56 4.72
CA ASN A 107 3.26 10.84 5.71
C ASN A 107 4.33 11.76 6.36
N ILE A 108 4.95 12.65 5.59
CA ILE A 108 5.91 13.64 6.11
C ILE A 108 5.19 14.63 7.03
N GLN A 109 4.01 15.13 6.62
CA GLN A 109 3.22 16.07 7.41
C GLN A 109 2.91 15.50 8.81
N VAL A 110 2.46 14.25 8.89
CA VAL A 110 2.16 13.60 10.17
C VAL A 110 3.43 13.44 11.02
N ALA A 111 4.56 13.09 10.43
CA ALA A 111 5.82 12.96 11.14
C ALA A 111 6.28 14.31 11.71
N MET A 112 6.10 15.42 10.94
CA MET A 112 6.48 16.78 11.35
C MET A 112 5.53 17.38 12.39
N SER A 113 4.23 17.07 12.31
CA SER A 113 3.21 17.60 13.24
C SER A 113 3.18 16.92 14.61
N GLY A 114 4.09 15.98 14.87
CA GLY A 114 4.14 15.23 16.12
C GLY A 114 3.12 14.08 16.22
N GLY A 115 2.45 13.79 15.11
CA GLY A 115 1.68 12.57 14.84
C GLY A 115 0.67 12.13 15.89
N HIS A 116 -0.57 12.60 15.78
CA HIS A 116 -1.69 11.98 16.47
C HIS A 116 -2.71 11.49 15.45
N VAL A 117 -2.62 10.22 15.07
CA VAL A 117 -3.60 9.57 14.19
C VAL A 117 -4.36 8.53 15.01
N PRO A 118 -5.69 8.65 15.14
CA PRO A 118 -6.48 7.69 15.92
C PRO A 118 -6.27 6.25 15.47
N GLY A 119 -5.97 5.37 16.44
CA GLY A 119 -5.71 3.96 16.18
C GLY A 119 -4.29 3.62 15.71
N LEU A 120 -3.37 4.59 15.70
CA LEU A 120 -1.93 4.36 15.51
C LEU A 120 -1.16 4.70 16.79
N PRO A 121 0.08 4.17 16.94
CA PRO A 121 0.93 4.49 18.08
C PRO A 121 1.19 6.01 18.20
N GLU A 122 1.19 6.53 19.44
CA GLU A 122 1.39 7.95 19.71
C GLU A 122 2.86 8.39 19.63
N GLN A 123 3.78 7.43 19.58
CA GLN A 123 5.21 7.72 19.55
C GLN A 123 5.64 8.34 18.23
N ASN A 124 6.23 9.51 18.28
CA ASN A 124 6.65 10.28 17.11
C ASN A 124 7.63 9.51 16.20
N TRP A 125 8.55 8.72 16.76
CA TRP A 125 9.48 7.90 15.98
C TRP A 125 8.76 6.95 15.01
N TYR A 126 7.54 6.47 15.37
CA TYR A 126 6.74 5.59 14.52
C TYR A 126 6.42 6.22 13.15
N TYR A 127 6.11 7.51 13.13
CA TYR A 127 5.76 8.24 11.90
C TYR A 127 6.99 8.51 11.03
N TRP A 128 8.14 8.80 11.65
CA TRP A 128 9.41 8.95 10.92
C TRP A 128 9.87 7.65 10.28
N VAL A 129 9.73 6.51 10.95
CA VAL A 129 10.08 5.19 10.40
C VAL A 129 9.19 4.82 9.21
N ARG A 130 7.96 5.33 9.10
CA ARG A 130 7.08 5.07 7.96
C ARG A 130 7.64 5.61 6.63
N ILE A 131 8.44 6.68 6.66
CA ILE A 131 9.01 7.28 5.45
C ILE A 131 9.98 6.32 4.73
N PRO A 132 11.03 5.76 5.36
CA PRO A 132 11.86 4.76 4.71
C PRO A 132 11.09 3.48 4.33
N PHE A 133 10.09 3.06 5.10
CA PHE A 133 9.25 1.93 4.72
C PHE A 133 8.45 2.18 3.44
N GLN A 134 8.07 3.42 3.17
CA GLN A 134 7.39 3.79 1.94
C GLN A 134 8.28 3.54 0.70
N LEU A 135 9.59 3.80 0.80
CA LEU A 135 10.54 3.45 -0.24
C LEU A 135 10.58 1.93 -0.49
N ILE A 136 10.55 1.13 0.59
CA ILE A 136 10.49 -0.33 0.50
C ILE A 136 9.22 -0.77 -0.26
N PHE A 137 8.06 -0.17 0.02
CA PHE A 137 6.81 -0.49 -0.67
C PHE A 137 6.86 -0.10 -2.15
N ILE A 138 7.45 1.03 -2.50
CA ILE A 138 7.67 1.45 -3.89
C ILE A 138 8.54 0.42 -4.62
N LEU A 139 9.67 0.04 -4.02
CA LEU A 139 10.57 -0.95 -4.60
C LEU A 139 9.90 -2.32 -4.73
N TRP A 140 9.10 -2.71 -3.73
CA TRP A 140 8.32 -3.96 -3.77
C TRP A 140 7.30 -3.96 -4.90
N ALA A 141 6.55 -2.87 -5.08
CA ALA A 141 5.59 -2.72 -6.16
C ALA A 141 6.26 -2.84 -7.54
N LEU A 142 7.39 -2.15 -7.73
CA LEU A 142 8.15 -2.18 -8.98
C LEU A 142 8.81 -3.54 -9.23
N TRP A 143 9.34 -4.18 -8.20
CA TRP A 143 9.98 -5.50 -8.32
C TRP A 143 8.96 -6.60 -8.60
N SER A 144 7.86 -6.66 -7.83
CA SER A 144 6.84 -7.71 -7.96
C SER A 144 6.05 -7.60 -9.28
N SER A 145 6.00 -6.40 -9.88
CA SER A 145 5.29 -6.14 -11.13
C SER A 145 6.11 -6.42 -12.40
N ARG A 146 7.41 -6.72 -12.29
CA ARG A 146 8.24 -7.06 -13.46
C ARG A 146 7.78 -8.38 -14.08
N ARG A 147 7.86 -8.48 -15.44
CA ARG A 147 7.60 -9.77 -16.12
C ARG A 147 8.61 -10.81 -15.66
N THR A 148 8.13 -11.99 -15.31
CA THR A 148 8.96 -13.18 -15.24
C THR A 148 9.02 -13.71 -16.68
N TYR A 149 10.20 -13.68 -17.28
CA TYR A 149 10.43 -14.42 -18.52
C TYR A 149 10.57 -15.89 -18.10
N GLU A 150 9.53 -16.68 -18.31
CA GLU A 150 9.57 -18.15 -18.34
C GLU A 150 9.76 -18.60 -19.77
#